data_7724b860b112747a50ef45025bd154af
#
_entry.id   7724b860b112747a50ef45025bd154af
#
_cell.length_a   1.000
_cell.length_b   1.000
_cell.length_c   1.000
_cell.angle_alpha   90.00
_cell.angle_beta   90.00
_cell.angle_gamma   90.00
#
_symmetry.space_group_name_H-M   'P 1'
#
loop_
_entity.id
_entity.type
_entity.pdbx_description
1 polymer ?
#
loop_
_entity_poly.entity_id
_entity_poly.type
_entity_poly.pdbx_seq_one_letter_code
_entity_poly.pdbx_strand_id
1 'polypeptide(L)'
;MDKSPLRIIVALLAIIFLHCLPAFTFAQPITGKVISVADGDTITILVSARNSVKVRLAAVDCPESGQAYGKQAKKFTSRMVYGKQVTIKPVTKDRYGRTVAMVYQNGANLSKEIIANGYGWVFRKYCKWAFCSDWLRLEQNARNRGIGLWRDKNAIPPWEWRKLQRGSNQPSSRFHSTTRSQYLPNSGGYHGNVRSHVFHGSGCQHYNCKNCVKVFRSKSEAVKAGYKPHRSCVK
;
A
#
# COMPACT_ATOMS: atom_id res chain seq x y z
N MET A 1 39.60 57.62 -17.55
CA MET A 1 39.27 56.23 -17.16
C MET A 1 37.94 55.88 -17.85
N ASP A 2 38.02 55.41 -19.06
CA ASP A 2 36.87 55.13 -19.92
C ASP A 2 36.37 53.71 -19.67
N LYS A 3 35.27 53.58 -18.92
CA LYS A 3 34.60 52.29 -18.74
C LYS A 3 33.68 52.11 -19.94
N SER A 4 34.15 51.40 -20.91
CA SER A 4 33.38 51.13 -22.13
C SER A 4 31.95 50.69 -21.81
N PRO A 5 30.91 51.25 -22.48
CA PRO A 5 29.49 50.93 -22.22
C PRO A 5 29.18 49.43 -22.34
N LEU A 6 29.98 48.71 -23.11
CA LEU A 6 29.89 47.26 -23.28
C LEU A 6 30.11 46.51 -21.93
N ARG A 7 31.06 46.93 -21.08
CA ARG A 7 31.30 46.31 -19.77
C ARG A 7 30.13 46.50 -18.80
N ILE A 8 29.47 47.66 -18.87
CA ILE A 8 28.31 47.96 -18.04
C ILE A 8 27.11 47.10 -18.48
N ILE A 9 26.89 46.95 -19.80
CA ILE A 9 25.80 46.11 -20.36
C ILE A 9 26.00 44.64 -20.00
N VAL A 10 27.23 44.11 -20.11
CA VAL A 10 27.55 42.71 -19.73
C VAL A 10 27.33 42.49 -18.24
N ALA A 11 27.72 43.44 -17.39
CA ALA A 11 27.49 43.33 -15.95
C ALA A 11 26.00 43.38 -15.59
N LEU A 12 25.20 44.21 -16.23
CA LEU A 12 23.75 44.27 -16.02
C LEU A 12 23.04 42.98 -16.51
N LEU A 13 23.44 42.41 -17.65
CA LEU A 13 22.89 41.15 -18.14
C LEU A 13 23.24 39.98 -17.21
N ALA A 14 24.44 39.95 -16.66
CA ALA A 14 24.86 38.93 -15.68
C ALA A 14 24.04 39.01 -14.39
N ILE A 15 23.72 40.21 -13.90
CA ILE A 15 22.88 40.42 -12.72
C ILE A 15 21.44 39.96 -12.99
N ILE A 16 20.87 40.25 -14.15
CA ILE A 16 19.52 39.81 -14.54
C ILE A 16 19.45 38.28 -14.65
N PHE A 17 20.49 37.64 -15.20
CA PHE A 17 20.55 36.19 -15.35
C PHE A 17 20.62 35.48 -13.99
N LEU A 18 21.29 36.08 -13.00
CA LEU A 18 21.43 35.53 -11.64
C LEU A 18 20.10 35.54 -10.85
N HIS A 19 19.16 36.47 -11.18
CA HIS A 19 17.86 36.56 -10.53
C HIS A 19 16.78 35.70 -11.17
N CYS A 20 17.07 35.07 -12.34
CA CYS A 20 16.12 34.26 -13.08
C CYS A 20 16.28 32.74 -12.84
N LEU A 21 17.10 32.33 -11.85
CA LEU A 21 17.21 30.92 -11.49
C LEU A 21 15.93 30.50 -10.76
N PRO A 22 15.23 29.46 -11.26
CA PRO A 22 14.04 28.94 -10.60
C PRO A 22 14.43 28.49 -9.19
N ALA A 23 13.85 29.11 -8.17
CA ALA A 23 14.00 28.65 -6.80
C ALA A 23 13.34 27.26 -6.70
N PHE A 24 14.13 26.22 -6.62
CA PHE A 24 13.64 24.87 -6.29
C PHE A 24 13.10 24.90 -4.85
N THR A 25 11.80 25.14 -4.74
CA THR A 25 11.11 25.15 -3.45
C THR A 25 10.93 23.68 -3.02
N PHE A 26 11.87 23.15 -2.26
CA PHE A 26 11.64 21.91 -1.52
C PHE A 26 10.54 22.16 -0.49
N ALA A 27 9.47 21.36 -0.54
CA ALA A 27 8.43 21.44 0.47
C ALA A 27 9.06 21.28 1.86
N GLN A 28 8.87 22.29 2.73
CA GLN A 28 9.44 22.31 4.08
C GLN A 28 8.92 21.12 4.92
N PRO A 29 9.76 20.54 5.78
CA PRO A 29 9.31 19.53 6.72
C PRO A 29 8.20 20.09 7.63
N ILE A 30 7.17 19.30 7.85
CA ILE A 30 6.04 19.65 8.73
C ILE A 30 6.13 18.75 9.96
N THR A 31 6.03 19.33 11.17
CA THR A 31 5.93 18.57 12.40
C THR A 31 4.53 18.59 12.95
N GLY A 32 4.13 17.50 13.62
CA GLY A 32 2.81 17.43 14.24
C GLY A 32 2.63 16.18 15.09
N LYS A 33 1.63 16.21 15.98
CA LYS A 33 1.27 15.06 16.82
C LYS A 33 0.35 14.12 16.07
N VAL A 34 0.64 12.81 16.08
CA VAL A 34 -0.26 11.82 15.49
C VAL A 34 -1.49 11.64 16.37
N ILE A 35 -2.66 11.97 15.84
CA ILE A 35 -3.95 11.90 16.55
C ILE A 35 -4.81 10.72 16.09
N SER A 36 -4.51 10.11 14.95
CA SER A 36 -5.24 8.94 14.45
C SER A 36 -4.35 8.09 13.56
N VAL A 37 -4.62 6.78 13.57
CA VAL A 37 -4.05 5.79 12.64
C VAL A 37 -5.23 5.06 12.01
N ALA A 38 -5.46 5.28 10.72
CA ALA A 38 -6.59 4.68 10.00
C ALA A 38 -6.31 3.21 9.66
N ASP A 39 -5.12 2.95 9.14
CA ASP A 39 -4.60 1.62 8.77
C ASP A 39 -3.08 1.59 8.93
N GLY A 40 -2.41 0.55 8.40
CA GLY A 40 -0.96 0.38 8.56
C GLY A 40 -0.12 1.50 7.94
N ASP A 41 -0.64 2.24 6.96
CA ASP A 41 0.12 3.24 6.22
C ASP A 41 -0.59 4.59 6.06
N THR A 42 -1.66 4.81 6.81
CA THR A 42 -2.43 6.06 6.79
C THR A 42 -2.63 6.59 8.20
N ILE A 43 -2.10 7.78 8.47
CA ILE A 43 -2.17 8.47 9.76
C ILE A 43 -2.79 9.86 9.59
N THR A 44 -3.25 10.44 10.70
CA THR A 44 -3.63 11.86 10.77
C THR A 44 -2.76 12.55 11.80
N ILE A 45 -2.15 13.65 11.42
CA ILE A 45 -1.33 14.49 12.31
C ILE A 45 -2.02 15.81 12.58
N LEU A 46 -1.92 16.28 13.81
CA LEU A 46 -2.33 17.62 14.23
C LEU A 46 -1.11 18.53 14.12
N VAL A 47 -1.14 19.48 13.19
CA VAL A 47 -0.05 20.42 12.91
C VAL A 47 -0.18 21.69 13.76
N SER A 48 -1.42 22.12 14.01
CA SER A 48 -1.76 23.23 14.90
C SER A 48 -3.14 22.98 15.51
N ALA A 49 -3.58 23.79 16.46
CA ALA A 49 -4.81 23.59 17.25
C ALA A 49 -6.07 23.27 16.42
N ARG A 50 -6.14 23.76 15.17
CA ARG A 50 -7.29 23.56 14.28
C ARG A 50 -6.93 22.96 12.92
N ASN A 51 -5.67 22.59 12.71
CA ASN A 51 -5.23 22.09 11.41
C ASN A 51 -4.68 20.66 11.53
N SER A 52 -5.39 19.72 10.92
CA SER A 52 -4.95 18.32 10.82
C SER A 52 -4.70 17.92 9.37
N VAL A 53 -3.69 17.09 9.16
CA VAL A 53 -3.28 16.61 7.83
C VAL A 53 -3.39 15.09 7.82
N LYS A 54 -4.14 14.57 6.83
CA LYS A 54 -4.18 13.13 6.57
C LYS A 54 -2.99 12.74 5.69
N VAL A 55 -2.16 11.87 6.21
CA VAL A 55 -0.89 11.47 5.61
C VAL A 55 -0.94 10.01 5.18
N ARG A 56 -0.61 9.75 3.93
CA ARG A 56 -0.33 8.43 3.37
C ARG A 56 1.18 8.23 3.35
N LEU A 57 1.67 7.21 4.01
CA LEU A 57 3.10 6.89 4.04
C LEU A 57 3.61 6.59 2.63
N ALA A 58 4.70 7.23 2.24
CA ALA A 58 5.32 7.03 0.92
C ALA A 58 6.03 5.68 0.82
N ALA A 59 6.06 5.12 -0.37
CA ALA A 59 6.81 3.92 -0.76
C ALA A 59 6.49 2.61 -0.03
N VAL A 60 5.48 2.58 0.83
CA VAL A 60 4.97 1.37 1.50
C VAL A 60 3.49 1.15 1.18
N ASP A 61 3.04 -0.10 1.12
CA ASP A 61 1.63 -0.47 1.00
C ASP A 61 1.32 -1.57 2.01
N CYS A 62 0.47 -1.26 2.97
CA CYS A 62 0.10 -2.17 4.06
C CYS A 62 -1.18 -2.93 3.73
N PRO A 63 -1.39 -4.12 4.33
CA PRO A 63 -2.66 -4.82 4.21
C PRO A 63 -3.82 -3.91 4.62
N GLU A 64 -4.89 -3.95 3.85
CA GLU A 64 -6.14 -3.23 4.12
C GLU A 64 -6.79 -3.70 5.43
N SER A 65 -7.62 -2.88 6.06
CA SER A 65 -8.24 -3.21 7.35
C SER A 65 -9.05 -4.52 7.33
N GLY A 66 -9.63 -4.87 6.18
CA GLY A 66 -10.34 -6.14 5.95
C GLY A 66 -9.49 -7.30 5.45
N GLN A 67 -8.21 -7.06 5.20
CA GLN A 67 -7.25 -8.04 4.71
C GLN A 67 -6.55 -8.75 5.88
N ALA A 68 -6.08 -9.98 5.64
CA ALA A 68 -5.21 -10.66 6.59
C ALA A 68 -4.01 -9.76 6.97
N TYR A 69 -3.67 -9.72 8.24
CA TYR A 69 -2.63 -8.84 8.82
C TYR A 69 -2.91 -7.33 8.79
N GLY A 70 -4.05 -6.84 8.28
CA GLY A 70 -4.38 -5.42 8.28
C GLY A 70 -4.48 -4.83 9.69
N LYS A 71 -5.14 -5.54 10.61
CA LYS A 71 -5.23 -5.13 12.02
C LYS A 71 -3.86 -5.09 12.70
N GLN A 72 -2.98 -6.05 12.39
CA GLN A 72 -1.63 -6.14 12.94
C GLN A 72 -0.74 -5.01 12.41
N ALA A 73 -0.81 -4.69 11.11
CA ALA A 73 -0.12 -3.55 10.52
C ALA A 73 -0.55 -2.24 11.17
N LYS A 74 -1.87 -2.00 11.31
CA LYS A 74 -2.40 -0.84 12.03
C LYS A 74 -1.89 -0.77 13.47
N LYS A 75 -1.91 -1.90 14.21
CA LYS A 75 -1.42 -1.95 15.60
C LYS A 75 0.07 -1.64 15.68
N PHE A 76 0.88 -2.14 14.73
CA PHE A 76 2.31 -1.84 14.66
C PHE A 76 2.54 -0.33 14.46
N THR A 77 1.92 0.26 13.44
CA THR A 77 2.01 1.70 13.17
C THR A 77 1.56 2.53 14.37
N SER A 78 0.43 2.15 15.01
CA SER A 78 -0.06 2.84 16.20
C SER A 78 0.96 2.83 17.34
N ARG A 79 1.58 1.71 17.64
CA ARG A 79 2.63 1.62 18.69
C ARG A 79 3.84 2.51 18.37
N MET A 80 4.18 2.62 17.09
CA MET A 80 5.31 3.43 16.66
C MET A 80 5.05 4.92 16.84
N VAL A 81 3.85 5.41 16.47
CA VAL A 81 3.65 6.86 16.30
C VAL A 81 2.41 7.46 16.97
N TYR A 82 1.40 6.69 17.40
CA TYR A 82 0.19 7.27 17.99
C TYR A 82 0.49 8.09 19.25
N GLY A 83 -0.04 9.31 19.31
CA GLY A 83 0.18 10.25 20.38
C GLY A 83 1.57 10.92 20.39
N LYS A 84 2.47 10.55 19.49
CA LYS A 84 3.84 11.08 19.42
C LYS A 84 3.97 12.20 18.38
N GLN A 85 5.02 13.02 18.54
CA GLN A 85 5.43 13.98 17.52
C GLN A 85 6.15 13.25 16.39
N VAL A 86 5.81 13.62 15.16
CA VAL A 86 6.47 13.14 13.95
C VAL A 86 6.83 14.31 13.05
N THR A 87 7.87 14.12 12.24
CA THR A 87 8.22 15.02 11.15
C THR A 87 7.82 14.37 9.84
N ILE A 88 7.07 15.08 9.01
CA ILE A 88 6.74 14.63 7.66
C ILE A 88 7.50 15.44 6.62
N LYS A 89 8.02 14.77 5.61
CA LYS A 89 8.57 15.38 4.38
C LYS A 89 7.59 15.09 3.26
N PRO A 90 6.74 16.05 2.87
CA PRO A 90 5.76 15.87 1.81
C PRO A 90 6.44 15.52 0.48
N VAL A 91 5.84 14.62 -0.27
CA VAL A 91 6.29 14.21 -1.61
C VAL A 91 5.30 14.68 -2.67
N THR A 92 4.01 14.41 -2.45
CA THR A 92 2.92 14.76 -3.38
C THR A 92 1.58 14.70 -2.66
N LYS A 93 0.50 14.99 -3.38
CA LYS A 93 -0.87 14.66 -2.96
C LYS A 93 -1.41 13.54 -3.84
N ASP A 94 -2.15 12.62 -3.23
CA ASP A 94 -2.83 11.58 -4.01
C ASP A 94 -4.21 12.06 -4.51
N ARG A 95 -4.85 11.23 -5.33
CA ARG A 95 -6.17 11.54 -5.91
C ARG A 95 -7.30 11.67 -4.87
N TYR A 96 -7.05 11.29 -3.62
CA TYR A 96 -8.00 11.42 -2.50
C TYR A 96 -7.70 12.63 -1.62
N GLY A 97 -6.76 13.50 -2.04
CA GLY A 97 -6.36 14.69 -1.31
C GLY A 97 -5.44 14.43 -0.11
N ARG A 98 -4.99 13.17 0.13
CA ARG A 98 -4.05 12.87 1.21
C ARG A 98 -2.66 13.35 0.84
N THR A 99 -1.93 13.88 1.81
CA THR A 99 -0.51 14.18 1.65
C THR A 99 0.30 12.87 1.66
N VAL A 100 0.92 12.53 0.54
CA VAL A 100 1.89 11.42 0.49
C VAL A 100 3.22 11.94 1.02
N ALA A 101 3.77 11.32 2.07
CA ALA A 101 4.97 11.83 2.73
C ALA A 101 5.86 10.72 3.29
N MET A 102 7.16 11.03 3.41
CA MET A 102 8.06 10.30 4.31
C MET A 102 7.80 10.80 5.74
N VAL A 103 7.59 9.86 6.66
CA VAL A 103 7.29 10.15 8.06
C VAL A 103 8.42 9.64 8.93
N TYR A 104 8.87 10.50 9.84
CA TYR A 104 9.97 10.21 10.75
C TYR A 104 9.51 10.40 12.20
N GLN A 105 9.87 9.46 13.05
CA GLN A 105 9.71 9.56 14.50
C GLN A 105 11.07 9.29 15.15
N ASN A 106 11.61 10.28 15.87
CA ASN A 106 12.97 10.22 16.44
C ASN A 106 14.04 9.77 15.43
N GLY A 107 13.99 10.31 14.21
CA GLY A 107 14.94 9.96 13.13
C GLY A 107 14.63 8.66 12.38
N ALA A 108 13.82 7.76 12.93
CA ALA A 108 13.43 6.51 12.25
C ALA A 108 12.35 6.76 11.18
N ASN A 109 12.57 6.24 9.98
CA ASN A 109 11.58 6.31 8.89
C ASN A 109 10.52 5.24 9.08
N LEU A 110 9.26 5.66 9.27
CA LEU A 110 8.15 4.77 9.60
C LEU A 110 7.86 3.73 8.50
N SER A 111 7.94 4.11 7.22
CA SER A 111 7.76 3.16 6.11
C SER A 111 8.81 2.06 6.11
N LYS A 112 10.08 2.44 6.37
CA LYS A 112 11.20 1.49 6.49
C LYS A 112 10.97 0.50 7.62
N GLU A 113 10.55 1.00 8.80
CA GLU A 113 10.27 0.16 9.96
C GLU A 113 9.12 -0.83 9.71
N ILE A 114 8.04 -0.38 9.06
CA ILE A 114 6.90 -1.23 8.68
C ILE A 114 7.36 -2.37 7.76
N ILE A 115 8.17 -2.07 6.74
CA ILE A 115 8.70 -3.05 5.79
C ILE A 115 9.64 -4.04 6.48
N ALA A 116 10.62 -3.53 7.25
CA ALA A 116 11.62 -4.35 7.93
C ALA A 116 11.01 -5.33 8.93
N ASN A 117 9.90 -4.94 9.57
CA ASN A 117 9.17 -5.77 10.54
C ASN A 117 8.06 -6.61 9.91
N GLY A 118 7.94 -6.62 8.58
CA GLY A 118 7.01 -7.49 7.86
C GLY A 118 5.54 -7.09 8.01
N TYR A 119 5.23 -5.80 8.11
CA TYR A 119 3.84 -5.30 8.18
C TYR A 119 3.38 -4.56 6.92
N GLY A 120 4.22 -4.50 5.88
CA GLY A 120 3.90 -3.90 4.60
C GLY A 120 4.85 -4.33 3.51
N TRP A 121 4.44 -4.11 2.28
CA TRP A 121 5.24 -4.29 1.06
C TRP A 121 5.91 -2.99 0.65
N VAL A 122 7.08 -3.08 0.03
CA VAL A 122 7.59 -1.95 -0.76
C VAL A 122 6.63 -1.69 -1.92
N PHE A 123 6.07 -0.49 -1.97
CA PHE A 123 5.17 -0.12 -3.06
C PHE A 123 6.00 0.27 -4.29
N ARG A 124 6.51 -0.73 -5.02
CA ARG A 124 7.49 -0.60 -6.11
C ARG A 124 7.10 0.43 -7.17
N LYS A 125 5.80 0.53 -7.50
CA LYS A 125 5.29 1.51 -8.46
C LYS A 125 5.64 2.95 -8.07
N TYR A 126 5.67 3.26 -6.78
CA TYR A 126 5.88 4.59 -6.22
C TYR A 126 7.18 4.75 -5.45
N CYS A 127 7.98 3.69 -5.33
CA CYS A 127 9.30 3.77 -4.74
C CYS A 127 10.33 4.07 -5.84
N LYS A 128 10.74 5.33 -5.98
CA LYS A 128 11.61 5.83 -7.07
C LYS A 128 12.91 6.46 -6.55
N TRP A 129 13.23 6.29 -5.28
CA TRP A 129 14.43 6.82 -4.64
C TRP A 129 15.57 5.80 -4.63
N ALA A 130 16.81 6.27 -4.49
CA ALA A 130 17.99 5.42 -4.43
C ALA A 130 17.89 4.34 -3.32
N PHE A 131 17.28 4.67 -2.19
CA PHE A 131 17.11 3.75 -1.07
C PHE A 131 16.09 2.61 -1.32
N CYS A 132 15.37 2.62 -2.43
CA CYS A 132 14.34 1.60 -2.70
C CYS A 132 14.93 0.19 -2.83
N SER A 133 16.16 0.07 -3.34
CA SER A 133 16.89 -1.21 -3.38
C SER A 133 17.13 -1.77 -1.97
N ASP A 134 17.47 -0.90 -1.02
CA ASP A 134 17.69 -1.29 0.37
C ASP A 134 16.39 -1.75 1.04
N TRP A 135 15.28 -1.05 0.77
CA TRP A 135 13.98 -1.43 1.31
C TRP A 135 13.48 -2.76 0.72
N LEU A 136 13.78 -3.05 -0.55
CA LEU A 136 13.52 -4.36 -1.14
C LEU A 136 14.33 -5.46 -0.46
N ARG A 137 15.57 -5.18 -0.07
CA ARG A 137 16.39 -6.13 0.72
C ARG A 137 15.79 -6.36 2.11
N LEU A 138 15.30 -5.29 2.78
CA LEU A 138 14.61 -5.43 4.07
C LEU A 138 13.33 -6.27 3.94
N GLU A 139 12.52 -6.03 2.90
CA GLU A 139 11.34 -6.86 2.61
C GLU A 139 11.72 -8.32 2.42
N GLN A 140 12.75 -8.59 1.61
CA GLN A 140 13.22 -9.95 1.36
C GLN A 140 13.73 -10.63 2.64
N ASN A 141 14.47 -9.91 3.48
CA ASN A 141 14.92 -10.41 4.77
C ASN A 141 13.74 -10.74 5.70
N ALA A 142 12.72 -9.89 5.75
CA ALA A 142 11.50 -10.15 6.51
C ALA A 142 10.76 -11.39 6.00
N ARG A 143 10.69 -11.59 4.67
CA ARG A 143 10.13 -12.78 4.03
C ARG A 143 10.90 -14.05 4.40
N ASN A 144 12.21 -14.03 4.26
CA ASN A 144 13.07 -15.19 4.56
C ASN A 144 12.96 -15.62 6.02
N ARG A 145 12.78 -14.67 6.93
CA ARG A 145 12.61 -14.90 8.37
C ARG A 145 11.16 -15.25 8.75
N GLY A 146 10.22 -15.18 7.84
CA GLY A 146 8.81 -15.47 8.10
C GLY A 146 8.19 -14.57 9.18
N ILE A 147 8.56 -13.29 9.24
CA ILE A 147 8.05 -12.36 10.26
C ILE A 147 6.85 -11.57 9.77
N GLY A 148 6.00 -11.15 10.71
CA GLY A 148 4.81 -10.38 10.42
C GLY A 148 3.87 -11.13 9.47
N LEU A 149 3.46 -10.45 8.39
CA LEU A 149 2.60 -10.99 7.34
C LEU A 149 3.26 -12.14 6.54
N TRP A 150 4.59 -12.25 6.58
CA TRP A 150 5.37 -13.28 5.87
C TRP A 150 5.33 -14.65 6.53
N ARG A 151 4.65 -14.79 7.68
CA ARG A 151 4.24 -16.08 8.25
C ARG A 151 3.27 -16.80 7.33
N ASP A 152 2.47 -16.04 6.58
CA ASP A 152 1.65 -16.58 5.49
C ASP A 152 2.46 -16.61 4.20
N LYS A 153 2.85 -17.80 3.75
CA LYS A 153 3.58 -18.01 2.48
C LYS A 153 2.78 -17.55 1.26
N ASN A 154 1.47 -17.38 1.40
CA ASN A 154 0.54 -16.94 0.37
C ASN A 154 0.00 -15.52 0.62
N ALA A 155 0.74 -14.69 1.33
CA ALA A 155 0.34 -13.31 1.60
C ALA A 155 0.04 -12.57 0.30
N ILE A 156 -1.19 -12.03 0.19
CA ILE A 156 -1.64 -11.30 -1.00
C ILE A 156 -1.26 -9.83 -0.85
N PRO A 157 -0.59 -9.22 -1.83
CA PRO A 157 -0.28 -7.78 -1.76
C PRO A 157 -1.56 -6.92 -1.77
N PRO A 158 -1.56 -5.75 -1.10
CA PRO A 158 -2.74 -4.89 -1.01
C PRO A 158 -3.31 -4.46 -2.37
N TRP A 159 -2.46 -4.21 -3.36
CA TRP A 159 -2.90 -3.84 -4.71
C TRP A 159 -3.62 -4.98 -5.44
N GLU A 160 -3.25 -6.25 -5.21
CA GLU A 160 -3.98 -7.41 -5.72
C GLU A 160 -5.29 -7.61 -4.95
N TRP A 161 -5.26 -7.50 -3.62
CA TRP A 161 -6.45 -7.52 -2.78
C TRP A 161 -7.51 -6.51 -3.25
N ARG A 162 -7.11 -5.26 -3.52
CA ARG A 162 -8.01 -4.22 -4.05
C ARG A 162 -8.58 -4.56 -5.42
N LYS A 163 -7.83 -5.25 -6.29
CA LYS A 163 -8.35 -5.73 -7.58
C LYS A 163 -9.42 -6.79 -7.39
N LEU A 164 -9.17 -7.78 -6.53
CA LEU A 164 -10.11 -8.84 -6.21
C LEU A 164 -11.43 -8.28 -5.65
N GLN A 165 -11.35 -7.28 -4.75
CA GLN A 165 -12.54 -6.64 -4.18
C GLN A 165 -13.35 -5.85 -5.22
N ARG A 166 -12.72 -5.24 -6.21
CA ARG A 166 -13.42 -4.52 -7.29
C ARG A 166 -14.11 -5.46 -8.26
N GLY A 167 -13.47 -6.58 -8.60
CA GLY A 167 -14.08 -7.61 -9.46
C GLY A 167 -15.31 -8.25 -8.84
N SER A 168 -15.39 -8.33 -7.50
CA SER A 168 -16.55 -8.89 -6.78
C SER A 168 -17.70 -7.90 -6.61
N ASN A 169 -17.50 -6.61 -6.88
CA ASN A 169 -18.51 -5.55 -6.72
C ASN A 169 -19.09 -5.03 -8.04
N GLN A 170 -18.76 -5.65 -9.19
CA GLN A 170 -19.44 -5.30 -10.44
C GLN A 170 -20.84 -5.92 -10.43
N PRO A 171 -21.93 -5.12 -10.52
CA PRO A 171 -23.25 -5.67 -10.76
C PRO A 171 -23.22 -6.37 -12.12
N SER A 172 -23.73 -7.59 -12.15
CA SER A 172 -23.91 -8.38 -13.37
C SER A 172 -24.93 -7.67 -14.27
N SER A 173 -24.51 -6.64 -15.02
CA SER A 173 -25.32 -6.03 -16.07
C SER A 173 -24.83 -6.53 -17.42
N ARG A 174 -25.67 -7.40 -18.03
CA ARG A 174 -25.71 -7.74 -19.44
C ARG A 174 -24.51 -8.52 -20.00
N PHE A 175 -24.58 -9.84 -19.90
CA PHE A 175 -24.06 -10.67 -20.97
C PHE A 175 -25.20 -10.98 -21.96
N HIS A 176 -25.27 -10.17 -23.00
CA HIS A 176 -25.86 -10.61 -24.27
C HIS A 176 -24.82 -11.52 -24.94
N SER A 177 -25.27 -12.71 -25.25
CA SER A 177 -24.53 -13.73 -25.97
C SER A 177 -24.00 -13.20 -27.31
N THR A 178 -22.72 -13.30 -27.54
CA THR A 178 -22.10 -13.78 -28.79
C THR A 178 -20.58 -13.69 -28.65
N THR A 179 -19.98 -14.76 -28.58
CA THR A 179 -18.83 -15.31 -29.28
C THR A 179 -18.11 -16.36 -28.43
N ARG A 180 -18.33 -17.57 -28.91
CA ARG A 180 -17.62 -18.78 -28.54
C ARG A 180 -16.13 -18.64 -28.86
N SER A 181 -15.27 -18.64 -27.87
CA SER A 181 -13.87 -19.04 -28.06
C SER A 181 -13.28 -19.59 -26.76
N GLN A 182 -13.15 -20.88 -26.77
CA GLN A 182 -12.12 -21.74 -26.22
C GLN A 182 -11.36 -21.23 -24.98
N TYR A 183 -11.89 -21.56 -23.80
CA TYR A 183 -11.08 -21.94 -22.66
C TYR A 183 -11.67 -23.21 -22.04
N LEU A 184 -10.79 -24.19 -21.87
CA LEU A 184 -11.02 -25.59 -21.55
C LEU A 184 -12.05 -25.85 -20.44
N PRO A 185 -12.81 -26.95 -20.53
CA PRO A 185 -13.90 -27.27 -19.64
C PRO A 185 -13.39 -27.92 -18.34
N ASN A 186 -14.07 -27.61 -17.25
CA ASN A 186 -14.26 -28.45 -16.08
C ASN A 186 -13.01 -29.11 -15.46
N SER A 187 -12.34 -28.37 -14.61
CA SER A 187 -11.91 -28.97 -13.34
C SER A 187 -12.64 -28.21 -12.22
N GLY A 188 -13.61 -28.85 -11.61
CA GLY A 188 -14.38 -28.31 -10.49
C GLY A 188 -13.45 -27.89 -9.37
N GLY A 189 -13.03 -26.63 -9.40
CA GLY A 189 -12.19 -26.04 -8.37
C GLY A 189 -12.98 -25.75 -7.10
N TYR A 190 -12.27 -25.52 -6.02
CA TYR A 190 -12.84 -25.12 -4.74
C TYR A 190 -12.43 -23.69 -4.45
N HIS A 191 -13.37 -22.88 -3.95
CA HIS A 191 -13.10 -21.51 -3.51
C HIS A 191 -13.09 -21.44 -1.97
N GLY A 192 -11.99 -21.00 -1.41
CA GLY A 192 -11.79 -20.86 0.04
C GLY A 192 -12.02 -19.46 0.52
N ASN A 193 -12.85 -19.33 1.54
CA ASN A 193 -13.06 -18.09 2.25
C ASN A 193 -11.87 -17.80 3.15
N VAL A 194 -11.08 -16.79 2.79
CA VAL A 194 -9.84 -16.44 3.52
C VAL A 194 -10.09 -15.89 4.93
N ARG A 195 -11.33 -15.59 5.28
CA ARG A 195 -11.68 -15.10 6.60
C ARG A 195 -12.13 -16.21 7.55
N SER A 196 -12.99 -17.11 7.05
CA SER A 196 -13.54 -18.21 7.86
C SER A 196 -12.76 -19.51 7.73
N HIS A 197 -11.82 -19.60 6.76
CA HIS A 197 -11.12 -20.82 6.36
C HIS A 197 -12.07 -21.95 6.01
N VAL A 198 -13.23 -21.62 5.42
CA VAL A 198 -14.17 -22.60 4.86
C VAL A 198 -14.07 -22.55 3.33
N PHE A 199 -14.02 -23.73 2.69
CA PHE A 199 -14.01 -23.79 1.24
C PHE A 199 -15.32 -24.39 0.69
N HIS A 200 -15.65 -24.00 -0.54
CA HIS A 200 -16.90 -24.28 -1.24
C HIS A 200 -16.58 -24.92 -2.58
N GLY A 201 -17.34 -25.95 -2.97
CA GLY A 201 -17.28 -26.52 -4.31
C GLY A 201 -18.08 -25.69 -5.32
N SER A 202 -17.86 -25.92 -6.62
CA SER A 202 -18.49 -25.18 -7.73
C SER A 202 -20.02 -25.19 -7.74
N GLY A 203 -20.65 -26.21 -7.16
CA GLY A 203 -22.11 -26.29 -6.98
C GLY A 203 -22.63 -25.60 -5.72
N CYS A 204 -21.80 -24.93 -4.95
CA CYS A 204 -22.20 -24.29 -3.71
C CYS A 204 -22.76 -22.89 -3.95
N GLN A 205 -23.90 -22.56 -3.33
CA GLN A 205 -24.47 -21.21 -3.32
C GLN A 205 -23.45 -20.14 -2.88
N HIS A 206 -22.51 -20.50 -2.01
CA HIS A 206 -21.49 -19.63 -1.48
C HIS A 206 -20.13 -19.74 -2.21
N TYR A 207 -20.08 -20.42 -3.38
CA TYR A 207 -18.83 -20.62 -4.13
C TYR A 207 -18.07 -19.33 -4.41
N ASN A 208 -18.79 -18.27 -4.79
CA ASN A 208 -18.24 -16.94 -5.07
C ASN A 208 -18.52 -15.94 -3.94
N CYS A 209 -18.47 -16.37 -2.69
CA CYS A 209 -18.71 -15.46 -1.58
C CYS A 209 -17.66 -14.34 -1.52
N LYS A 210 -17.99 -13.19 -0.91
CA LYS A 210 -17.15 -11.98 -0.83
C LYS A 210 -15.69 -12.23 -0.41
N ASN A 211 -15.46 -13.24 0.44
CA ASN A 211 -14.12 -13.60 0.92
C ASN A 211 -13.64 -14.95 0.35
N CYS A 212 -14.35 -15.53 -0.62
CA CYS A 212 -14.01 -16.80 -1.27
C CYS A 212 -13.02 -16.57 -2.43
N VAL A 213 -11.87 -16.01 -2.12
CA VAL A 213 -10.85 -15.56 -3.08
C VAL A 213 -9.66 -16.50 -3.23
N LYS A 214 -9.57 -17.54 -2.40
CA LYS A 214 -8.54 -18.57 -2.53
C LYS A 214 -9.08 -19.70 -3.43
N VAL A 215 -8.35 -20.02 -4.48
CA VAL A 215 -8.71 -21.09 -5.40
C VAL A 215 -7.87 -22.33 -5.13
N PHE A 216 -8.50 -23.48 -5.07
CA PHE A 216 -7.86 -24.79 -4.91
C PHE A 216 -8.29 -25.71 -6.06
N ARG A 217 -7.37 -26.50 -6.56
CA ARG A 217 -7.64 -27.46 -7.65
C ARG A 217 -8.33 -28.73 -7.15
N SER A 218 -8.21 -29.01 -5.86
CA SER A 218 -8.80 -30.20 -5.24
C SER A 218 -9.21 -29.95 -3.78
N LYS A 219 -10.13 -30.79 -3.29
CA LYS A 219 -10.51 -30.86 -1.86
C LYS A 219 -9.30 -31.12 -0.96
N SER A 220 -8.41 -32.02 -1.38
CA SER A 220 -7.19 -32.35 -0.66
C SER A 220 -6.24 -31.16 -0.51
N GLU A 221 -6.10 -30.36 -1.57
CA GLU A 221 -5.29 -29.13 -1.54
C GLU A 221 -5.86 -28.11 -0.55
N ALA A 222 -7.18 -27.90 -0.56
CA ALA A 222 -7.86 -27.00 0.37
C ALA A 222 -7.67 -27.43 1.83
N VAL A 223 -7.83 -28.75 2.11
CA VAL A 223 -7.64 -29.30 3.45
C VAL A 223 -6.16 -29.16 3.89
N LYS A 224 -5.20 -29.50 3.04
CA LYS A 224 -3.76 -29.30 3.31
C LYS A 224 -3.40 -27.85 3.57
N ALA A 225 -4.12 -26.90 2.96
CA ALA A 225 -3.98 -25.48 3.20
C ALA A 225 -4.69 -24.98 4.48
N GLY A 226 -5.26 -25.89 5.30
CA GLY A 226 -5.92 -25.56 6.57
C GLY A 226 -7.37 -25.08 6.44
N TYR A 227 -8.01 -25.32 5.28
CA TYR A 227 -9.41 -24.96 5.07
C TYR A 227 -10.33 -26.13 5.39
N LYS A 228 -11.51 -25.82 5.97
CA LYS A 228 -12.55 -26.81 6.27
C LYS A 228 -13.61 -26.84 5.16
N PRO A 229 -14.15 -28.01 4.79
CA PRO A 229 -15.23 -28.09 3.80
C PRO A 229 -16.51 -27.45 4.35
N HIS A 230 -17.23 -26.75 3.47
CA HIS A 230 -18.58 -26.27 3.81
C HIS A 230 -19.54 -27.47 3.84
N ARG A 231 -20.13 -27.73 5.02
CA ARG A 231 -20.88 -28.99 5.31
C ARG A 231 -22.02 -29.28 4.34
N SER A 232 -22.68 -28.26 3.83
CA SER A 232 -23.86 -28.44 2.94
C SER A 232 -23.52 -28.62 1.46
N CYS A 233 -22.29 -28.33 1.01
CA CYS A 233 -21.97 -28.34 -0.42
C CYS A 233 -20.60 -28.96 -0.77
N VAL A 234 -19.89 -29.50 0.20
CA VAL A 234 -18.67 -30.26 -0.02
C VAL A 234 -18.75 -31.53 0.82
N LYS A 235 -19.21 -32.61 0.18
CA LYS A 235 -19.29 -33.96 0.77
C LYS A 235 -17.94 -34.68 0.68
#